data_723eb078fff25a674d6b9acaad847d36
#
_entry.id   723eb078fff25a674d6b9acaad847d36
#
_cell.length_a   1.000
_cell.length_b   1.000
_cell.length_c   1.000
_cell.angle_alpha   90.00
_cell.angle_beta   90.00
_cell.angle_gamma   90.00
#
_symmetry.space_group_name_H-M   'P 1'
#
loop_
_entity.id
_entity.type
_entity.pdbx_description
1 polymer ?
#
loop_
_entity_poly.entity_id
_entity_poly.type
_entity_poly.pdbx_seq_one_letter_code
_entity_poly.pdbx_strand_id
1 'polypeptide(L)'
;MIFGGFLLKSTFELAFCCAASFSHKRPTFVGLDPSTFENPVPVGSVLYLTARVAYTEPPLVKLDRAGRAKPVEDENDSSSKAKKLTKVQIRVDSKVRDVEHGTAKPTGQFNYTFLVEEDIKVMPRSYEEFMIWIDARRRAARSIGN
;
A
#
# COMPACT_ATOMS: atom_id res chain seq x y z
N MET A 1 23.47 12.57 -5.89
CA MET A 1 22.50 11.82 -5.09
C MET A 1 21.10 12.31 -5.42
N ILE A 2 20.18 11.40 -5.67
CA ILE A 2 18.79 11.74 -5.98
C ILE A 2 18.06 12.16 -4.69
N PHE A 3 17.29 13.24 -4.79
CA PHE A 3 16.51 13.76 -3.67
C PHE A 3 15.42 12.77 -3.22
N GLY A 4 15.29 12.58 -1.90
CA GLY A 4 14.31 11.64 -1.34
C GLY A 4 12.87 11.91 -1.74
N GLY A 5 12.50 13.17 -1.93
CA GLY A 5 11.18 13.54 -2.43
C GLY A 5 10.85 13.02 -3.82
N PHE A 6 11.85 12.90 -4.69
CA PHE A 6 11.68 12.28 -6.00
C PHE A 6 11.34 10.78 -5.87
N LEU A 7 12.04 10.08 -4.97
CA LEU A 7 11.77 8.68 -4.68
C LEU A 7 10.36 8.49 -4.11
N LEU A 8 9.96 9.34 -3.17
CA LEU A 8 8.61 9.31 -2.60
C LEU A 8 7.53 9.54 -3.65
N LYS A 9 7.72 10.51 -4.53
CA LYS A 9 6.80 10.78 -5.64
C LYS A 9 6.67 9.57 -6.56
N SER A 10 7.77 9.01 -7.00
CA SER A 10 7.79 7.89 -7.94
C SER A 10 7.18 6.63 -7.33
N THR A 11 7.50 6.32 -6.07
CA THR A 11 6.92 5.18 -5.36
C THR A 11 5.44 5.37 -5.09
N PHE A 12 5.00 6.59 -4.78
CA PHE A 12 3.58 6.90 -4.61
C PHE A 12 2.79 6.68 -5.91
N GLU A 13 3.27 7.18 -7.03
CA GLU A 13 2.62 7.00 -8.33
C GLU A 13 2.49 5.53 -8.69
N LEU A 14 3.55 4.74 -8.48
CA LEU A 14 3.53 3.31 -8.72
C LEU A 14 2.56 2.58 -7.77
N ALA A 15 2.56 2.92 -6.50
CA ALA A 15 1.65 2.33 -5.52
C ALA A 15 0.19 2.65 -5.85
N PHE A 16 -0.10 3.87 -6.26
CA PHE A 16 -1.43 4.28 -6.71
C PHE A 16 -1.89 3.46 -7.93
N CYS A 17 -1.04 3.29 -8.92
CA CYS A 17 -1.35 2.47 -10.10
C CYS A 17 -1.56 1.00 -9.72
N CYS A 18 -0.77 0.46 -8.80
CA CYS A 18 -0.92 -0.90 -8.30
C CYS A 18 -2.27 -1.09 -7.60
N ALA A 19 -2.65 -0.18 -6.72
CA ALA A 19 -3.93 -0.22 -6.02
C ALA A 19 -5.12 -0.08 -6.98
N ALA A 20 -5.03 0.83 -7.95
CA ALA A 20 -6.07 1.04 -8.95
C ALA A 20 -6.25 -0.18 -9.86
N SER A 21 -5.15 -0.80 -10.28
CA SER A 21 -5.17 -2.02 -11.12
C SER A 21 -5.74 -3.22 -10.38
N PHE A 22 -5.42 -3.35 -9.10
CA PHE A 22 -5.91 -4.46 -8.27
C PHE A 22 -7.40 -4.34 -7.96
N SER A 23 -7.86 -3.14 -7.63
CA SER A 23 -9.25 -2.89 -7.21
C SER A 23 -10.21 -2.56 -8.35
N HIS A 24 -9.69 -2.16 -9.51
CA HIS A 24 -10.46 -1.60 -10.64
C HIS A 24 -11.27 -0.35 -10.25
N LYS A 25 -10.86 0.35 -9.20
CA LYS A 25 -11.46 1.58 -8.69
C LYS A 25 -10.38 2.63 -8.45
N ARG A 26 -10.80 3.87 -8.31
CA ARG A 26 -9.89 4.95 -7.95
C ARG A 26 -9.60 4.90 -6.45
N PRO A 27 -8.36 4.64 -6.03
CA PRO A 27 -8.02 4.61 -4.61
C PRO A 27 -7.88 6.00 -4.02
N THR A 28 -8.14 6.13 -2.72
CA THR A 28 -7.90 7.34 -1.96
C THR A 28 -6.71 7.14 -1.04
N PHE A 29 -5.74 8.04 -1.11
CA PHE A 29 -4.54 7.98 -0.26
C PHE A 29 -4.90 8.22 1.21
N VAL A 30 -4.39 7.36 2.09
CA VAL A 30 -4.58 7.46 3.55
C VAL A 30 -3.29 7.85 4.24
N GLY A 31 -2.20 7.15 3.97
CA GLY A 31 -0.94 7.44 4.63
C GLY A 31 0.22 6.59 4.11
N LEU A 32 1.39 6.99 4.56
CA LEU A 32 2.66 6.31 4.31
C LEU A 32 3.27 5.98 5.67
N ASP A 33 3.63 4.71 5.88
CA ASP A 33 4.37 4.31 7.06
C ASP A 33 5.79 4.91 7.05
N PRO A 34 6.41 5.10 8.22
CA PRO A 34 7.79 5.57 8.30
C PRO A 34 8.70 4.72 7.43
N SER A 35 9.47 5.38 6.58
CA SER A 35 10.37 4.74 5.61
C SER A 35 11.81 5.06 5.94
N THR A 36 12.69 4.09 5.73
CA THR A 36 14.13 4.26 5.86
C THR A 36 14.79 4.18 4.50
N PHE A 37 15.72 5.08 4.24
CA PHE A 37 16.58 5.03 3.06
C PHE A 37 17.86 4.28 3.43
N GLU A 38 18.02 3.07 2.92
CA GLU A 38 19.14 2.20 3.28
C GLU A 38 20.44 2.60 2.56
N ASN A 39 20.31 2.89 1.27
CA ASN A 39 21.45 3.25 0.42
C ASN A 39 21.12 4.46 -0.44
N PRO A 40 22.10 5.35 -0.69
CA PRO A 40 21.89 6.49 -1.58
C PRO A 40 21.73 6.05 -3.04
N VAL A 41 20.96 6.82 -3.78
CA VAL A 41 20.76 6.62 -5.22
C VAL A 41 21.61 7.63 -5.98
N PRO A 42 22.69 7.21 -6.63
CA PRO A 42 23.51 8.12 -7.45
C PRO A 42 22.77 8.54 -8.72
N VAL A 43 23.00 9.78 -9.16
CA VAL A 43 22.47 10.26 -10.44
C VAL A 43 23.07 9.45 -11.58
N GLY A 44 22.24 9.07 -12.55
CA GLY A 44 22.67 8.25 -13.68
C GLY A 44 22.58 6.74 -13.46
N SER A 45 22.19 6.29 -12.28
CA SER A 45 21.96 4.87 -12.01
C SER A 45 20.54 4.44 -12.44
N VAL A 46 20.36 3.14 -12.63
CA VAL A 46 19.06 2.56 -12.96
C VAL A 46 18.33 2.20 -11.67
N LEU A 47 17.17 2.78 -11.49
CA LEU A 47 16.32 2.55 -10.33
C LEU A 47 15.17 1.59 -10.69
N TYR A 48 15.08 0.49 -9.96
CA TYR A 48 13.98 -0.46 -10.08
C TYR A 48 13.00 -0.28 -8.93
N LEU A 49 11.74 -0.08 -9.27
CA LEU A 49 10.65 0.00 -8.31
C LEU A 49 9.69 -1.16 -8.55
N THR A 50 9.37 -1.89 -7.49
CA THR A 50 8.43 -3.00 -7.55
C THR A 50 7.34 -2.79 -6.51
N ALA A 51 6.08 -2.69 -6.95
CA ALA A 51 4.94 -2.55 -6.08
C ALA A 51 4.16 -3.86 -5.99
N ARG A 52 3.75 -4.22 -4.78
CA ARG A 52 2.95 -5.42 -4.51
C ARG A 52 1.82 -5.08 -3.55
N VAL A 53 0.65 -5.69 -3.78
CA VAL A 53 -0.44 -5.64 -2.81
C VAL A 53 -0.07 -6.52 -1.63
N ALA A 54 0.19 -5.91 -0.47
CA ALA A 54 0.67 -6.63 0.70
C ALA A 54 -0.49 -7.18 1.55
N TYR A 55 -1.48 -6.35 1.84
CA TYR A 55 -2.56 -6.72 2.75
C TYR A 55 -3.82 -5.92 2.45
N THR A 56 -4.98 -6.54 2.61
CA THR A 56 -6.27 -5.88 2.56
C THR A 56 -6.97 -6.04 3.91
N GLU A 57 -7.37 -4.94 4.52
CA GLU A 57 -8.08 -4.95 5.79
C GLU A 57 -9.59 -4.88 5.52
N PRO A 58 -10.39 -5.82 6.06
CA PRO A 58 -11.83 -5.78 5.88
C PRO A 58 -12.43 -4.51 6.48
N PRO A 59 -13.48 -3.95 5.86
CA PRO A 59 -14.06 -2.69 6.31
C PRO A 59 -14.70 -2.85 7.68
N LEU A 60 -14.18 -2.13 8.65
CA LEU A 60 -14.77 -2.04 10.01
C LEU A 60 -15.85 -0.95 10.11
N VAL A 61 -15.97 -0.13 9.07
CA VAL A 61 -16.80 1.07 9.13
C VAL A 61 -17.58 1.24 7.83
N LYS A 62 -18.89 1.41 7.96
CA LYS A 62 -19.75 1.86 6.85
C LYS A 62 -19.75 3.39 6.85
N LEU A 63 -19.53 4.01 5.70
CA LEU A 63 -19.71 5.45 5.53
C LEU A 63 -21.18 5.76 5.21
N ASP A 64 -21.74 6.69 5.96
CA ASP A 64 -23.05 7.26 5.66
C ASP A 64 -22.96 8.13 4.37
N ARG A 65 -24.10 8.40 3.73
CA ARG A 65 -24.20 9.29 2.56
C ARG A 65 -23.55 10.67 2.77
N ALA A 66 -23.40 11.08 4.04
CA ALA A 66 -22.75 12.34 4.44
C ALA A 66 -21.23 12.18 4.69
N GLY A 67 -20.63 11.02 4.42
CA GLY A 67 -19.19 10.79 4.64
C GLY A 67 -18.81 10.58 6.11
N ARG A 68 -19.78 10.31 6.99
CA ARG A 68 -19.50 10.05 8.41
C ARG A 68 -19.30 8.56 8.64
N ALA A 69 -18.30 8.22 9.43
CA ALA A 69 -18.01 6.86 9.84
C ALA A 69 -19.06 6.37 10.87
N LYS A 70 -19.72 5.26 10.58
CA LYS A 70 -20.59 4.56 11.55
C LYS A 70 -20.02 3.17 11.84
N PRO A 71 -20.06 2.71 13.10
CA PRO A 71 -19.72 1.33 13.42
C PRO A 71 -20.69 0.37 12.73
N VAL A 72 -20.19 -0.80 12.37
CA VAL A 72 -20.98 -1.85 11.73
C VAL A 72 -21.85 -2.48 12.82
N GLU A 73 -23.05 -1.97 13.01
CA GLU A 73 -24.09 -2.64 13.79
C GLU A 73 -25.14 -3.19 12.82
N ASP A 74 -25.33 -4.51 12.88
CA ASP A 74 -26.38 -5.34 12.30
C ASP A 74 -26.73 -5.27 10.80
N GLU A 75 -26.74 -6.48 10.22
CA GLU A 75 -26.94 -6.78 8.80
C GLU A 75 -28.38 -6.55 8.26
N ASN A 76 -29.29 -5.98 9.03
CA ASN A 76 -30.72 -5.97 8.68
C ASN A 76 -31.28 -4.66 8.12
N ASP A 77 -30.46 -3.66 7.81
CA ASP A 77 -30.99 -2.43 7.22
C ASP A 77 -30.77 -2.38 5.71
N SER A 78 -31.76 -2.85 4.98
CA SER A 78 -31.74 -2.99 3.51
C SER A 78 -31.93 -1.68 2.73
N SER A 79 -31.96 -0.53 3.39
CA SER A 79 -32.35 0.73 2.75
C SER A 79 -31.21 1.73 2.52
N SER A 80 -30.01 1.50 3.05
CA SER A 80 -28.85 2.35 2.74
C SER A 80 -27.78 1.53 2.01
N LYS A 81 -27.49 1.91 0.77
CA LYS A 81 -26.29 1.42 0.07
C LYS A 81 -25.06 1.92 0.81
N ALA A 82 -24.73 1.27 1.91
CA ALA A 82 -23.50 1.54 2.64
C ALA A 82 -22.34 1.15 1.75
N LYS A 83 -21.49 2.12 1.41
CA LYS A 83 -20.29 1.89 0.64
C LYS A 83 -19.30 1.13 1.54
N LYS A 84 -18.90 -0.06 1.11
CA LYS A 84 -17.85 -0.82 1.78
C LYS A 84 -16.51 -0.23 1.38
N LEU A 85 -15.72 0.18 2.38
CA LEU A 85 -14.38 0.70 2.19
C LEU A 85 -13.37 -0.33 2.67
N THR A 86 -12.44 -0.69 1.82
CA THR A 86 -11.34 -1.60 2.15
C THR A 86 -10.04 -0.82 2.20
N LYS A 87 -9.28 -0.97 3.28
CA LYS A 87 -7.91 -0.48 3.36
C LYS A 87 -6.98 -1.45 2.63
N VAL A 88 -6.27 -0.95 1.66
CA VAL A 88 -5.28 -1.72 0.89
C VAL A 88 -3.90 -1.22 1.22
N GLN A 89 -3.02 -2.12 1.65
CA GLN A 89 -1.61 -1.82 1.88
C GLN A 89 -0.79 -2.27 0.68
N ILE A 90 -0.03 -1.33 0.14
CA ILE A 90 0.88 -1.55 -0.99
C ILE A 90 2.31 -1.42 -0.49
N ARG A 91 3.12 -2.43 -0.72
CA ARG A 91 4.55 -2.39 -0.48
C ARG A 91 5.30 -2.08 -1.77
N VAL A 92 6.13 -1.06 -1.72
CA VAL A 92 7.03 -0.71 -2.83
C VAL A 92 8.46 -0.92 -2.38
N ASP A 93 9.17 -1.78 -3.09
CA ASP A 93 10.59 -2.02 -2.90
C ASP A 93 11.38 -1.26 -3.96
N SER A 94 12.43 -0.55 -3.56
CA SER A 94 13.33 0.12 -4.47
C SER A 94 14.72 -0.50 -4.44
N LYS A 95 15.31 -0.67 -5.63
CA LYS A 95 16.66 -1.19 -5.82
C LYS A 95 17.39 -0.34 -6.84
N VAL A 96 18.65 -0.09 -6.60
CA VAL A 96 19.56 0.54 -7.57
C VAL A 96 20.45 -0.51 -8.19
N ARG A 97 20.50 -0.53 -9.50
CA ARG A 97 21.42 -1.39 -10.24
C ARG A 97 22.59 -0.58 -10.76
N ASP A 98 23.79 -1.02 -10.43
CA ASP A 98 25.02 -0.53 -11.04
C ASP A 98 25.21 -1.26 -12.37
N VAL A 99 25.11 -0.48 -13.46
CA VAL A 99 25.20 -1.02 -14.82
C VAL A 99 26.63 -1.51 -15.14
N GLU A 100 27.65 -0.87 -14.55
CA GLU A 100 29.04 -1.22 -14.78
C GLU A 100 29.44 -2.54 -14.11
N HIS A 101 28.96 -2.77 -12.90
CA HIS A 101 29.34 -3.94 -12.09
C HIS A 101 28.27 -5.03 -12.04
N GLY A 102 27.07 -4.78 -12.58
CA GLY A 102 25.98 -5.72 -12.58
C GLY A 102 25.38 -6.03 -11.19
N THR A 103 25.74 -5.26 -10.16
CA THR A 103 25.27 -5.43 -8.80
C THR A 103 24.00 -4.63 -8.53
N ALA A 104 23.05 -5.21 -7.78
CA ALA A 104 21.84 -4.54 -7.34
C ALA A 104 21.87 -4.36 -5.82
N LYS A 105 21.59 -3.13 -5.35
CA LYS A 105 21.51 -2.83 -3.92
C LYS A 105 20.11 -2.34 -3.56
N PRO A 106 19.49 -2.85 -2.50
CA PRO A 106 18.24 -2.30 -2.00
C PRO A 106 18.46 -0.88 -1.48
N THR A 107 17.58 0.05 -1.83
CA THR A 107 17.66 1.44 -1.41
C THR A 107 16.58 1.83 -0.41
N GLY A 108 15.48 1.12 -0.39
CA GLY A 108 14.42 1.39 0.57
C GLY A 108 13.18 0.55 0.37
N GLN A 109 12.31 0.61 1.36
CA GLN A 109 10.99 0.00 1.35
C GLN A 109 9.96 1.01 1.79
N PHE A 110 8.89 1.13 1.04
CA PHE A 110 7.81 2.08 1.28
C PHE A 110 6.49 1.33 1.40
N ASN A 111 5.73 1.64 2.44
CA ASN A 111 4.43 1.02 2.68
C ASN A 111 3.35 2.09 2.62
N TYR A 112 2.51 2.03 1.59
CA TYR A 112 1.42 2.96 1.36
C TYR A 112 0.09 2.32 1.73
N THR A 113 -0.81 3.12 2.30
CA THR A 113 -2.18 2.71 2.61
C THR A 113 -3.16 3.51 1.79
N PHE A 114 -4.07 2.83 1.10
CA PHE A 114 -5.13 3.42 0.31
C PHE A 114 -6.49 2.89 0.77
N LEU A 115 -7.53 3.71 0.59
CA LEU A 115 -8.92 3.30 0.73
C LEU A 115 -9.55 3.09 -0.63
N VAL A 116 -10.26 1.99 -0.79
CA VAL A 116 -10.98 1.66 -2.01
C VAL A 116 -12.44 1.37 -1.69
N GLU A 117 -13.36 1.89 -2.49
CA GLU A 117 -14.81 1.66 -2.37
C GLU A 117 -15.21 0.29 -2.96
N GLU A 118 -14.57 -0.78 -2.52
CA GLU A 118 -14.83 -2.14 -2.97
C GLU A 118 -14.51 -3.14 -1.85
N ASP A 119 -15.20 -4.26 -1.81
CA ASP A 119 -14.85 -5.37 -0.93
C ASP A 119 -13.88 -6.29 -1.67
N ILE A 120 -12.60 -6.09 -1.45
CA ILE A 120 -11.53 -6.84 -2.10
C ILE A 120 -10.62 -7.49 -1.07
N LYS A 121 -10.07 -8.64 -1.43
CA LYS A 121 -9.12 -9.37 -0.58
C LYS A 121 -7.92 -9.79 -1.40
N VAL A 122 -6.73 -9.62 -0.83
CA VAL A 122 -5.51 -10.19 -1.38
C VAL A 122 -5.30 -11.59 -0.81
N MET A 123 -4.97 -12.53 -1.68
CA MET A 123 -4.62 -13.90 -1.28
C MET A 123 -3.16 -14.19 -1.66
N PRO A 124 -2.27 -14.38 -0.67
CA PRO A 124 -0.90 -14.76 -0.97
C PRO A 124 -0.85 -16.15 -1.61
N ARG A 125 -0.07 -16.28 -2.68
CA ARG A 125 0.05 -17.53 -3.44
C ARG A 125 1.41 -18.20 -3.31
N SER A 126 2.39 -17.49 -2.76
CA SER A 126 3.74 -18.00 -2.54
C SER A 126 4.17 -17.74 -1.10
N TYR A 127 5.25 -18.39 -0.67
CA TYR A 127 5.82 -18.17 0.65
C TYR A 127 6.29 -16.71 0.84
N GLU A 128 6.93 -16.14 -0.17
CA GLU A 128 7.37 -14.75 -0.15
C GLU A 128 6.20 -13.78 0.00
N GLU A 129 5.14 -13.96 -0.77
CA GLU A 129 3.91 -13.16 -0.67
C GLU A 129 3.24 -13.31 0.70
N PHE A 130 3.23 -14.52 1.25
CA PHE A 130 2.68 -14.80 2.57
C PHE A 130 3.45 -14.07 3.68
N MET A 131 4.78 -14.01 3.58
CA MET A 131 5.63 -13.29 4.53
C MET A 131 5.39 -11.77 4.46
N ILE A 132 5.23 -11.22 3.27
CA ILE A 132 4.86 -9.82 3.06
C ILE A 132 3.49 -9.53 3.67
N TRP A 133 2.54 -10.42 3.49
CA TRP A 133 1.19 -10.32 4.05
C TRP A 133 1.19 -10.31 5.58
N ILE A 134 1.94 -11.20 6.21
CA ILE A 134 2.06 -11.25 7.68
C ILE A 134 2.66 -9.96 8.22
N ASP A 135 3.73 -9.46 7.60
CA ASP A 135 4.37 -8.20 7.97
C ASP A 135 3.41 -7.01 7.90
N ALA A 136 2.67 -6.92 6.81
CA ALA A 136 1.68 -5.87 6.60
C ALA A 136 0.55 -5.94 7.63
N ARG A 137 0.09 -7.15 7.95
CA ARG A 137 -0.93 -7.37 8.98
C ARG A 137 -0.45 -6.93 10.36
N ARG A 138 0.79 -7.21 10.70
CA ARG A 138 1.40 -6.77 11.97
C ARG A 138 1.49 -5.25 12.06
N ARG A 139 1.86 -4.58 10.96
CA ARG A 139 1.90 -3.11 10.91
C ARG A 139 0.51 -2.51 11.08
N ALA A 140 -0.50 -3.06 10.44
CA ALA A 140 -1.88 -2.64 10.58
C ALA A 140 -2.38 -2.75 12.04
N ALA A 141 -2.05 -3.85 12.71
CA ALA A 141 -2.40 -4.06 14.12
C ALA A 141 -1.72 -3.05 15.05
N ARG A 142 -0.48 -2.67 14.77
CA ARG A 142 0.25 -1.64 15.55
C ARG A 142 -0.35 -0.25 15.37
N SER A 143 -0.80 0.10 14.19
CA SER A 143 -1.40 1.41 13.94
C SER A 143 -2.75 1.60 14.63
N ILE A 144 -3.47 0.51 14.91
CA ILE A 144 -4.74 0.55 15.66
C ILE A 144 -4.48 0.66 17.17
N GLY A 145 -3.36 0.14 17.67
CA GLY A 145 -2.99 0.13 19.09
C GLY A 145 -2.42 1.44 19.62
N ASN A 146 -2.24 2.43 18.77
CA ASN A 146 -1.79 3.78 19.12
C ASN A 146 -2.97 4.76 19.00
#